data_40db1aa5acaae87b17b0db4ebcb645ba
#
_entry.id   40db1aa5acaae87b17b0db4ebcb645ba
#
_cell.length_a   1.000
_cell.length_b   1.000
_cell.length_c   1.000
_cell.angle_alpha   90.00
_cell.angle_beta   90.00
_cell.angle_gamma   90.00
#
_symmetry.space_group_name_H-M   'P 1'
#
loop_
_entity.id
_entity.type
_entity.pdbx_description
1 polymer ?
#
loop_
_entity_poly.entity_id
_entity_poly.type
_entity_poly.pdbx_seq_one_letter_code
_entity_poly.pdbx_strand_id
1 'polypeptide(L)'
;MTKYIATLWPDRRTVWRWHFLAGLFCLPFVAFLSLTGAVYLFKPQIDAWIDWQYDHLPTALSPSPTRDVQAALSAVPQGAFLAYELPQTSHSAARVLVSKPDGEAVRVYVNRNTHTVLKIVMEEDRFERLVFRLHGQLLLGNVGSVIMEMVASWTIVLIVTGLLLWWPRHQYGLAGVVYLRLGIKGRIRWRDLHAVTGVWMSVFLVLFLVSGLPWSFVWGHALQSVENAAGRLTSVMDWEIGAVPAATVIAGHPVGQSKKQPVTAGMDMPAVSTPFPEENLLSSLDTVVQTARTLALPAPVIITMSGSVWTVRSDTQNRPLRESITVTSDGHTITRATFARKGLIDRIIGYGVAAHEGQLFGWVNQVINLVVVTGLLVMSSAATILWLKRKPTGSLGAPPAAHSQKYGILGVAALVILGLLLPELGAAFLVLILANRVFAKLHPL
;
A
#
# COMPACT_ATOMS: atom_id res chain seq x y z
N MET A 1 31.90 -8.78 35.05
CA MET A 1 30.67 -8.38 34.36
C MET A 1 30.89 -8.13 32.84
N THR A 2 31.94 -7.49 32.42
CA THR A 2 32.20 -7.14 31.02
C THR A 2 32.40 -8.35 30.06
N LYS A 3 32.94 -9.49 30.53
CA LYS A 3 33.10 -10.71 29.71
C LYS A 3 31.78 -11.43 29.42
N TYR A 4 30.79 -11.37 30.30
CA TYR A 4 29.46 -12.00 30.08
C TYR A 4 28.62 -11.21 29.13
N ILE A 5 28.72 -9.87 29.11
CA ILE A 5 27.98 -9.03 28.14
C ILE A 5 28.47 -9.25 26.72
N ALA A 6 29.77 -9.52 26.52
CA ALA A 6 30.36 -9.80 25.21
C ALA A 6 29.86 -11.11 24.56
N THR A 7 29.26 -12.03 25.33
CA THR A 7 28.66 -13.28 24.82
C THR A 7 27.16 -13.15 24.54
N LEU A 8 26.52 -12.08 24.99
CA LEU A 8 25.08 -11.86 24.79
C LEU A 8 24.76 -11.22 23.44
N TRP A 9 25.61 -10.30 22.95
CA TRP A 9 25.39 -9.57 21.71
C TRP A 9 26.41 -9.94 20.63
N PRO A 10 26.04 -9.86 19.33
CA PRO A 10 26.97 -10.06 18.25
C PRO A 10 28.07 -8.96 18.26
N ASP A 11 29.28 -9.33 17.83
CA ASP A 11 30.36 -8.36 17.72
C ASP A 11 30.06 -7.30 16.62
N ARG A 12 30.64 -6.10 16.78
CA ARG A 12 30.39 -4.96 15.88
C ARG A 12 30.75 -5.23 14.42
N ARG A 13 31.76 -6.07 14.15
CA ARG A 13 32.18 -6.44 12.80
C ARG A 13 31.13 -7.30 12.12
N THR A 14 30.55 -8.25 12.87
CA THR A 14 29.44 -9.09 12.42
C THR A 14 28.19 -8.24 12.12
N VAL A 15 27.79 -7.34 13.04
CA VAL A 15 26.67 -6.41 12.82
C VAL A 15 26.90 -5.53 11.59
N TRP A 16 28.13 -4.99 11.42
CA TRP A 16 28.47 -4.20 10.25
C TRP A 16 28.39 -4.98 8.95
N ARG A 17 28.82 -6.26 8.95
CA ARG A 17 28.71 -7.13 7.77
C ARG A 17 27.24 -7.40 7.42
N TRP A 18 26.38 -7.67 8.40
CA TRP A 18 24.96 -7.85 8.18
C TRP A 18 24.30 -6.59 7.61
N HIS A 19 24.58 -5.44 8.22
CA HIS A 19 24.07 -4.16 7.74
C HIS A 19 24.52 -3.86 6.30
N PHE A 20 25.77 -4.16 5.97
CA PHE A 20 26.29 -3.95 4.64
C PHE A 20 25.60 -4.86 3.59
N LEU A 21 25.49 -6.16 3.86
CA LEU A 21 24.92 -7.12 2.92
C LEU A 21 23.41 -6.88 2.74
N ALA A 22 22.69 -6.67 3.82
CA ALA A 22 21.28 -6.29 3.79
C ALA A 22 21.09 -4.95 3.05
N GLY A 23 21.98 -3.97 3.31
CA GLY A 23 21.95 -2.69 2.62
C GLY A 23 22.18 -2.79 1.13
N LEU A 24 23.14 -3.62 0.70
CA LEU A 24 23.40 -3.84 -0.73
C LEU A 24 22.17 -4.44 -1.44
N PHE A 25 21.46 -5.34 -0.78
CA PHE A 25 20.21 -5.91 -1.29
C PHE A 25 19.07 -4.89 -1.31
N CYS A 26 18.80 -4.22 -0.18
CA CYS A 26 17.64 -3.33 -0.04
C CYS A 26 17.77 -1.99 -0.77
N LEU A 27 18.99 -1.52 -0.98
CA LEU A 27 19.27 -0.16 -1.47
C LEU A 27 18.52 0.21 -2.76
N PRO A 28 18.54 -0.60 -3.84
CA PRO A 28 17.81 -0.26 -5.06
C PRO A 28 16.29 -0.21 -4.82
N PHE A 29 15.76 -1.10 -3.99
CA PHE A 29 14.34 -1.16 -3.69
C PHE A 29 13.88 0.00 -2.80
N VAL A 30 14.66 0.38 -1.77
CA VAL A 30 14.33 1.54 -0.93
C VAL A 30 14.32 2.82 -1.75
N ALA A 31 15.28 3.00 -2.66
CA ALA A 31 15.29 4.15 -3.57
C ALA A 31 14.07 4.13 -4.51
N PHE A 32 13.75 2.97 -5.09
CA PHE A 32 12.59 2.79 -5.96
C PHE A 32 11.26 3.04 -5.22
N LEU A 33 11.10 2.47 -4.03
CA LEU A 33 9.92 2.68 -3.17
C LEU A 33 9.77 4.14 -2.77
N SER A 34 10.88 4.84 -2.48
CA SER A 34 10.84 6.27 -2.18
C SER A 34 10.36 7.08 -3.37
N LEU A 35 10.80 6.77 -4.59
CA LEU A 35 10.37 7.47 -5.80
C LEU A 35 8.89 7.20 -6.13
N THR A 36 8.47 5.94 -6.14
CA THR A 36 7.08 5.57 -6.43
C THR A 36 6.13 6.05 -5.34
N GLY A 37 6.55 6.00 -4.07
CA GLY A 37 5.81 6.56 -2.95
C GLY A 37 5.67 8.08 -3.02
N ALA A 38 6.72 8.81 -3.46
CA ALA A 38 6.64 10.25 -3.69
C ALA A 38 5.59 10.60 -4.75
N VAL A 39 5.52 9.82 -5.84
CA VAL A 39 4.48 10.00 -6.87
C VAL A 39 3.09 9.72 -6.30
N TYR A 40 2.94 8.61 -5.57
CA TYR A 40 1.65 8.22 -5.00
C TYR A 40 1.14 9.18 -3.93
N LEU A 41 2.05 9.84 -3.20
CA LEU A 41 1.74 10.86 -2.21
C LEU A 41 0.88 12.01 -2.79
N PHE A 42 1.10 12.34 -4.06
CA PHE A 42 0.36 13.39 -4.77
C PHE A 42 -0.78 12.83 -5.66
N LYS A 43 -1.23 11.60 -5.38
CA LYS A 43 -2.34 10.97 -6.11
C LYS A 43 -3.57 11.88 -6.28
N PRO A 44 -4.11 12.55 -5.23
CA PRO A 44 -5.29 13.39 -5.39
C PRO A 44 -5.07 14.55 -6.38
N GLN A 45 -3.90 15.15 -6.36
CA GLN A 45 -3.55 16.26 -7.25
C GLN A 45 -3.32 15.78 -8.68
N ILE A 46 -2.69 14.62 -8.86
CA ILE A 46 -2.43 14.01 -10.16
C ILE A 46 -3.75 13.55 -10.79
N ASP A 47 -4.62 12.89 -10.03
CA ASP A 47 -5.94 12.46 -10.51
C ASP A 47 -6.79 13.67 -10.93
N ALA A 48 -6.82 14.73 -10.12
CA ALA A 48 -7.51 15.98 -10.46
C ALA A 48 -6.94 16.64 -11.74
N TRP A 49 -5.63 16.54 -11.97
CA TRP A 49 -5.00 17.05 -13.18
C TRP A 49 -5.32 16.18 -14.42
N ILE A 50 -5.28 14.85 -14.28
CA ILE A 50 -5.61 13.92 -15.38
C ILE A 50 -7.09 14.05 -15.79
N ASP A 51 -7.98 14.20 -14.80
CA ASP A 51 -9.42 14.27 -15.01
C ASP A 51 -9.94 15.71 -15.18
N TRP A 52 -9.05 16.70 -15.25
CA TRP A 52 -9.41 18.12 -15.26
C TRP A 52 -10.48 18.47 -16.28
N GLN A 53 -10.36 17.98 -17.51
CA GLN A 53 -11.32 18.22 -18.58
C GLN A 53 -12.71 17.63 -18.34
N TYR A 54 -12.80 16.57 -17.52
CA TYR A 54 -14.06 15.90 -17.16
C TYR A 54 -14.70 16.51 -15.90
N ASP A 55 -13.96 17.35 -15.19
CA ASP A 55 -14.42 18.05 -14.00
C ASP A 55 -14.70 19.54 -14.24
N HIS A 56 -14.59 20.01 -15.50
CA HIS A 56 -14.85 21.40 -15.92
C HIS A 56 -15.84 21.46 -17.08
N LEU A 57 -16.88 20.63 -17.03
CA LEU A 57 -17.97 20.62 -18.00
C LEU A 57 -18.98 21.76 -17.72
N PRO A 58 -19.84 22.12 -18.69
CA PRO A 58 -20.98 23.00 -18.39
C PRO A 58 -21.86 22.42 -17.28
N THR A 59 -22.42 23.30 -16.45
CA THR A 59 -23.30 22.88 -15.35
C THR A 59 -24.49 22.07 -15.85
N ALA A 60 -24.74 20.92 -15.25
CA ALA A 60 -25.87 20.07 -15.60
C ALA A 60 -27.19 20.72 -15.11
N LEU A 61 -28.11 21.01 -16.05
CA LEU A 61 -29.41 21.64 -15.76
C LEU A 61 -30.42 20.62 -15.20
N SER A 62 -30.45 19.42 -15.76
CA SER A 62 -31.37 18.34 -15.37
C SER A 62 -30.59 17.03 -15.26
N PRO A 63 -29.74 16.84 -14.23
CA PRO A 63 -28.96 15.64 -14.09
C PRO A 63 -29.86 14.45 -13.76
N SER A 64 -29.71 13.35 -14.49
CA SER A 64 -30.36 12.07 -14.21
C SER A 64 -29.30 10.97 -14.11
N PRO A 65 -28.88 10.61 -12.88
CA PRO A 65 -27.98 9.49 -12.63
C PRO A 65 -28.41 8.19 -13.32
N THR A 66 -29.71 7.92 -13.36
CA THR A 66 -30.26 6.76 -14.06
C THR A 66 -29.92 6.78 -15.55
N ARG A 67 -30.09 7.94 -16.23
CA ARG A 67 -29.71 8.07 -17.64
C ARG A 67 -28.21 8.00 -17.87
N ASP A 68 -27.40 8.52 -16.94
CA ASP A 68 -25.96 8.41 -17.00
C ASP A 68 -25.53 6.94 -16.97
N VAL A 69 -26.13 6.12 -16.09
CA VAL A 69 -25.89 4.68 -16.00
C VAL A 69 -26.35 3.96 -17.26
N GLN A 70 -27.54 4.28 -17.79
CA GLN A 70 -28.06 3.69 -19.04
C GLN A 70 -27.12 3.98 -20.23
N ALA A 71 -26.63 5.21 -20.34
CA ALA A 71 -25.63 5.58 -21.36
C ALA A 71 -24.32 4.79 -21.22
N ALA A 72 -23.83 4.62 -19.98
CA ALA A 72 -22.65 3.84 -19.71
C ALA A 72 -22.81 2.35 -20.05
N LEU A 73 -23.95 1.75 -19.68
CA LEU A 73 -24.26 0.35 -20.00
C LEU A 73 -24.44 0.14 -21.52
N SER A 74 -25.04 1.10 -22.24
CA SER A 74 -25.17 1.04 -23.69
C SER A 74 -23.81 1.09 -24.40
N ALA A 75 -22.81 1.74 -23.80
CA ALA A 75 -21.46 1.85 -24.34
C ALA A 75 -20.57 0.64 -24.03
N VAL A 76 -20.98 -0.23 -23.12
CA VAL A 76 -20.26 -1.46 -22.74
C VAL A 76 -21.18 -2.65 -22.98
N PRO A 77 -21.16 -3.28 -24.19
CA PRO A 77 -22.07 -4.36 -24.52
C PRO A 77 -21.98 -5.52 -23.51
N GLN A 78 -23.14 -6.01 -23.07
CA GLN A 78 -23.27 -7.06 -22.05
C GLN A 78 -22.62 -6.71 -20.71
N GLY A 79 -22.30 -5.43 -20.48
CA GLY A 79 -21.75 -4.96 -19.21
C GLY A 79 -22.80 -4.97 -18.10
N ALA A 80 -22.33 -5.17 -16.86
CA ALA A 80 -23.17 -5.10 -15.66
C ALA A 80 -22.79 -3.87 -14.81
N PHE A 81 -23.81 -3.20 -14.25
CA PHE A 81 -23.59 -2.07 -13.36
C PHE A 81 -22.85 -2.53 -12.07
N LEU A 82 -21.75 -1.85 -11.73
CA LEU A 82 -21.01 -2.08 -10.50
C LEU A 82 -21.21 -0.96 -9.49
N ALA A 83 -21.02 0.29 -9.92
CA ALA A 83 -21.08 1.44 -9.04
C ALA A 83 -21.30 2.75 -9.80
N TYR A 84 -21.86 3.72 -9.11
CA TYR A 84 -21.94 5.11 -9.54
C TYR A 84 -21.08 5.97 -8.60
N GLU A 85 -20.10 6.66 -9.13
CA GLU A 85 -19.34 7.64 -8.35
C GLU A 85 -20.05 8.98 -8.41
N LEU A 86 -20.40 9.49 -7.22
CA LEU A 86 -21.12 10.75 -7.07
C LEU A 86 -20.26 11.90 -7.59
N PRO A 87 -20.71 12.69 -8.56
CA PRO A 87 -19.99 13.86 -9.06
C PRO A 87 -19.71 14.86 -7.94
N GLN A 88 -18.46 15.27 -7.80
CA GLN A 88 -17.99 16.14 -6.71
C GLN A 88 -18.55 17.57 -6.84
N THR A 89 -18.74 18.03 -8.08
CA THR A 89 -19.27 19.37 -8.39
C THR A 89 -20.37 19.29 -9.42
N SER A 90 -21.08 20.41 -9.64
CA SER A 90 -22.05 20.53 -10.75
C SER A 90 -21.39 20.43 -12.13
N HIS A 91 -20.09 20.67 -12.21
CA HIS A 91 -19.27 20.66 -13.43
C HIS A 91 -18.59 19.32 -13.71
N SER A 92 -18.64 18.38 -12.75
CA SER A 92 -18.01 17.07 -12.92
C SER A 92 -18.86 16.12 -13.75
N ALA A 93 -18.22 15.34 -14.63
CA ALA A 93 -18.82 14.19 -15.29
C ALA A 93 -19.33 13.17 -14.28
N ALA A 94 -20.36 12.41 -14.62
CA ALA A 94 -20.68 11.19 -13.90
C ALA A 94 -19.63 10.13 -14.23
N ARG A 95 -19.23 9.35 -13.22
CA ARG A 95 -18.32 8.22 -13.40
C ARG A 95 -19.07 6.94 -13.02
N VAL A 96 -19.28 6.09 -14.00
CA VAL A 96 -19.99 4.82 -13.82
C VAL A 96 -19.01 3.68 -13.97
N LEU A 97 -18.96 2.80 -12.98
CA LEU A 97 -18.20 1.57 -13.06
C LEU A 97 -19.09 0.47 -13.62
N VAL A 98 -18.58 -0.20 -14.65
CA VAL A 98 -19.29 -1.27 -15.36
C VAL A 98 -18.37 -2.48 -15.46
N SER A 99 -18.87 -3.67 -15.11
CA SER A 99 -18.15 -4.92 -15.35
C SER A 99 -18.38 -5.37 -16.79
N LYS A 100 -17.29 -5.72 -17.49
CA LYS A 100 -17.35 -6.41 -18.77
C LYS A 100 -17.70 -7.91 -18.56
N PRO A 101 -18.09 -8.63 -19.64
CA PRO A 101 -18.37 -10.07 -19.55
C PRO A 101 -17.17 -10.92 -19.12
N ASP A 102 -15.95 -10.44 -19.35
CA ASP A 102 -14.70 -11.07 -18.91
C ASP A 102 -14.36 -10.84 -17.44
N GLY A 103 -15.21 -10.07 -16.73
CA GLY A 103 -15.03 -9.72 -15.31
C GLY A 103 -14.16 -8.49 -15.07
N GLU A 104 -13.60 -7.89 -16.13
CA GLU A 104 -12.83 -6.65 -16.00
C GLU A 104 -13.75 -5.45 -15.76
N ALA A 105 -13.34 -4.54 -14.88
CA ALA A 105 -14.07 -3.32 -14.60
C ALA A 105 -13.59 -2.17 -15.48
N VAL A 106 -14.53 -1.44 -16.05
CA VAL A 106 -14.29 -0.21 -16.80
C VAL A 106 -14.99 0.97 -16.12
N ARG A 107 -14.33 2.11 -16.16
CA ARG A 107 -14.86 3.40 -15.72
C ARG A 107 -15.31 4.18 -16.94
N VAL A 108 -16.59 4.51 -16.99
CA VAL A 108 -17.21 5.27 -18.06
C VAL A 108 -17.50 6.69 -17.57
N TYR A 109 -16.96 7.67 -18.23
CA TYR A 109 -17.20 9.09 -17.97
C TYR A 109 -18.35 9.55 -18.84
N VAL A 110 -19.41 10.08 -18.24
CA VAL A 110 -20.63 10.51 -18.91
C VAL A 110 -20.89 11.99 -18.69
N ASN A 111 -21.17 12.72 -19.77
CA ASN A 111 -21.61 14.11 -19.69
C ASN A 111 -23.05 14.15 -19.15
N ARG A 112 -23.25 14.78 -18.00
CA ARG A 112 -24.53 14.81 -17.29
C ARG A 112 -25.61 15.67 -17.94
N ASN A 113 -25.25 16.52 -18.92
CA ASN A 113 -26.22 17.31 -19.69
C ASN A 113 -26.76 16.56 -20.89
N THR A 114 -25.87 15.89 -21.61
CA THR A 114 -26.17 15.26 -22.90
C THR A 114 -26.32 13.74 -22.78
N HIS A 115 -25.94 13.16 -21.63
CA HIS A 115 -25.83 11.72 -21.38
C HIS A 115 -24.95 10.99 -22.42
N THR A 116 -23.97 11.71 -23.00
CA THR A 116 -23.01 11.14 -23.94
C THR A 116 -21.78 10.64 -23.21
N VAL A 117 -21.24 9.51 -23.65
CA VAL A 117 -19.99 8.97 -23.13
C VAL A 117 -18.82 9.80 -23.62
N LEU A 118 -17.99 10.29 -22.72
CA LEU A 118 -16.81 11.10 -22.98
C LEU A 118 -15.54 10.26 -23.04
N LYS A 119 -15.42 9.22 -22.19
CA LYS A 119 -14.25 8.38 -22.07
C LYS A 119 -14.62 7.04 -21.46
N ILE A 120 -13.95 5.98 -21.91
CA ILE A 120 -13.97 4.67 -21.27
C ILE A 120 -12.51 4.30 -20.95
N VAL A 121 -12.24 3.89 -19.73
CA VAL A 121 -10.91 3.47 -19.30
C VAL A 121 -11.03 2.21 -18.43
N MET A 122 -10.13 1.26 -18.63
CA MET A 122 -10.02 0.11 -17.73
C MET A 122 -9.66 0.59 -16.31
N GLU A 123 -10.35 0.10 -15.31
CA GLU A 123 -10.05 0.52 -13.92
C GLU A 123 -8.60 0.20 -13.54
N GLU A 124 -8.06 -0.93 -14.03
CA GLU A 124 -6.69 -1.35 -13.78
C GLU A 124 -5.63 -0.53 -14.55
N ASP A 125 -6.00 0.18 -15.63
CA ASP A 125 -5.09 1.01 -16.44
C ASP A 125 -5.01 2.45 -15.93
N ARG A 126 -5.74 2.80 -14.89
CA ARG A 126 -5.66 4.12 -14.30
C ARG A 126 -4.27 4.36 -13.71
N PHE A 127 -3.81 5.61 -13.81
CA PHE A 127 -2.45 5.99 -13.39
C PHE A 127 -2.15 5.61 -11.93
N GLU A 128 -3.09 5.85 -11.02
CA GLU A 128 -2.90 5.49 -9.62
C GLU A 128 -2.79 3.98 -9.41
N ARG A 129 -3.48 3.16 -10.22
CA ARG A 129 -3.36 1.70 -10.17
C ARG A 129 -2.00 1.23 -10.65
N LEU A 130 -1.50 1.85 -11.72
CA LEU A 130 -0.15 1.57 -12.20
C LEU A 130 0.90 1.87 -11.11
N VAL A 131 0.82 3.05 -10.48
CA VAL A 131 1.77 3.43 -9.41
C VAL A 131 1.63 2.53 -8.19
N PHE A 132 0.41 2.17 -7.80
CA PHE A 132 0.15 1.22 -6.71
C PHE A 132 0.80 -0.15 -6.99
N ARG A 133 0.60 -0.72 -8.20
CA ARG A 133 1.20 -2.00 -8.59
C ARG A 133 2.73 -1.92 -8.70
N LEU A 134 3.26 -0.79 -9.16
CA LEU A 134 4.70 -0.53 -9.14
C LEU A 134 5.24 -0.55 -7.71
N HIS A 135 4.62 0.21 -6.81
CA HIS A 135 5.08 0.36 -5.42
C HIS A 135 4.99 -0.93 -4.63
N GLY A 136 3.87 -1.66 -4.70
CA GLY A 136 3.61 -2.86 -3.89
C GLY A 136 3.99 -4.18 -4.54
N GLN A 137 4.10 -4.24 -5.86
CA GLN A 137 4.18 -5.51 -6.60
C GLN A 137 5.21 -5.53 -7.74
N LEU A 138 5.95 -4.44 -7.98
CA LEU A 138 6.91 -4.34 -9.10
C LEU A 138 6.33 -4.72 -10.48
N LEU A 139 5.00 -4.59 -10.67
CA LEU A 139 4.23 -5.11 -11.82
C LEU A 139 4.33 -6.65 -12.02
N LEU A 140 4.82 -7.39 -11.04
CA LEU A 140 5.00 -8.86 -11.08
C LEU A 140 3.91 -9.61 -10.30
N GLY A 141 2.82 -8.93 -9.91
CA GLY A 141 1.73 -9.52 -9.13
C GLY A 141 2.21 -10.10 -7.79
N ASN A 142 1.74 -11.31 -7.45
CA ASN A 142 2.05 -11.95 -6.16
C ASN A 142 3.56 -12.17 -5.95
N VAL A 143 4.31 -12.52 -7.00
CA VAL A 143 5.77 -12.69 -6.91
C VAL A 143 6.43 -11.36 -6.52
N GLY A 144 6.02 -10.27 -7.15
CA GLY A 144 6.51 -8.94 -6.81
C GLY A 144 6.16 -8.55 -5.38
N SER A 145 4.94 -8.85 -4.92
CA SER A 145 4.51 -8.59 -3.54
C SER A 145 5.40 -9.32 -2.52
N VAL A 146 5.69 -10.62 -2.75
CA VAL A 146 6.61 -11.40 -1.88
C VAL A 146 8.02 -10.80 -1.88
N ILE A 147 8.54 -10.35 -3.04
CA ILE A 147 9.84 -9.67 -3.12
C ILE A 147 9.82 -8.39 -2.28
N MET A 148 8.78 -7.57 -2.39
CA MET A 148 8.66 -6.32 -1.65
C MET A 148 8.52 -6.56 -0.15
N GLU A 149 7.80 -7.61 0.26
CA GLU A 149 7.68 -8.04 1.65
C GLU A 149 9.03 -8.52 2.22
N MET A 150 9.81 -9.26 1.43
CA MET A 150 11.19 -9.62 1.76
C MET A 150 12.07 -8.38 1.94
N VAL A 151 11.98 -7.40 1.05
CA VAL A 151 12.72 -6.12 1.17
C VAL A 151 12.31 -5.38 2.44
N ALA A 152 11.01 -5.31 2.76
CA ALA A 152 10.50 -4.71 3.99
C ALA A 152 11.10 -5.40 5.22
N SER A 153 11.11 -6.73 5.24
CA SER A 153 11.67 -7.55 6.32
C SER A 153 13.19 -7.31 6.50
N TRP A 154 13.95 -7.29 5.41
CA TRP A 154 15.38 -6.97 5.47
C TRP A 154 15.65 -5.51 5.85
N THR A 155 14.73 -4.60 5.55
CA THR A 155 14.82 -3.19 5.97
C THR A 155 14.66 -3.06 7.49
N ILE A 156 13.85 -3.91 8.14
CA ILE A 156 13.79 -3.97 9.61
C ILE A 156 15.16 -4.39 10.18
N VAL A 157 15.82 -5.38 9.57
CA VAL A 157 17.19 -5.77 9.96
C VAL A 157 18.15 -4.60 9.78
N LEU A 158 18.02 -3.82 8.69
CA LEU A 158 18.83 -2.62 8.46
C LEU A 158 18.62 -1.55 9.54
N ILE A 159 17.38 -1.29 9.94
CA ILE A 159 17.06 -0.31 10.99
C ILE A 159 17.73 -0.75 12.30
N VAL A 160 17.52 -1.98 12.74
CA VAL A 160 18.07 -2.51 13.98
C VAL A 160 19.61 -2.48 13.97
N THR A 161 20.21 -3.02 12.92
CA THR A 161 21.67 -3.05 12.81
C THR A 161 22.28 -1.65 12.62
N GLY A 162 21.57 -0.76 11.91
CA GLY A 162 21.97 0.65 11.71
C GLY A 162 21.99 1.42 13.02
N LEU A 163 20.98 1.29 13.85
CA LEU A 163 20.90 1.93 15.17
C LEU A 163 21.98 1.39 16.11
N LEU A 164 22.26 0.07 16.09
CA LEU A 164 23.36 -0.52 16.86
C LEU A 164 24.73 0.00 16.43
N LEU A 165 24.94 0.23 15.14
CA LEU A 165 26.18 0.78 14.60
C LEU A 165 26.33 2.27 14.83
N TRP A 166 25.21 2.99 14.79
CA TRP A 166 25.13 4.43 15.03
C TRP A 166 25.44 4.81 16.49
N TRP A 167 25.04 4.00 17.49
CA TRP A 167 25.16 4.31 18.90
C TRP A 167 26.59 4.76 19.27
N PRO A 168 26.77 6.00 19.77
CA PRO A 168 28.09 6.55 20.08
C PRO A 168 28.69 5.88 21.33
N ARG A 169 29.88 5.30 21.19
CA ARG A 169 30.58 4.63 22.31
C ARG A 169 31.70 5.50 22.93
N HIS A 170 32.23 6.46 22.19
CA HIS A 170 33.41 7.24 22.59
C HIS A 170 33.39 8.68 22.04
N GLN A 171 32.22 9.27 21.80
CA GLN A 171 32.14 10.63 21.29
C GLN A 171 31.58 11.57 22.35
N TYR A 172 32.30 12.68 22.62
CA TYR A 172 31.79 13.80 23.37
C TYR A 172 31.12 14.76 22.39
N GLY A 173 29.79 14.81 22.43
CA GLY A 173 28.99 15.71 21.60
C GLY A 173 28.04 15.04 20.62
N LEU A 174 27.03 15.79 20.18
CA LEU A 174 25.93 15.33 19.33
C LEU A 174 26.18 15.54 17.83
N ALA A 175 27.25 16.24 17.48
CA ALA A 175 27.62 16.55 16.09
C ALA A 175 28.05 15.30 15.31
N GLY A 176 27.38 14.99 14.19
CA GLY A 176 27.58 13.75 13.42
C GLY A 176 26.93 12.52 14.06
N VAL A 177 26.14 12.74 15.12
CA VAL A 177 25.31 11.75 15.79
C VAL A 177 23.82 12.10 15.62
N VAL A 178 23.41 13.29 16.04
CA VAL A 178 22.04 13.79 15.96
C VAL A 178 21.86 14.85 14.88
N TYR A 179 22.89 15.66 14.62
CA TYR A 179 22.89 16.67 13.57
C TYR A 179 24.15 16.62 12.71
N LEU A 180 24.02 17.09 11.47
CA LEU A 180 25.09 17.04 10.47
C LEU A 180 26.23 18.02 10.80
N ARG A 181 27.48 17.61 10.59
CA ARG A 181 28.66 18.48 10.63
C ARG A 181 28.84 19.14 9.28
N LEU A 182 28.34 20.37 9.11
CA LEU A 182 28.28 21.06 7.83
C LEU A 182 29.69 21.41 7.26
N GLY A 183 30.68 21.67 8.12
CA GLY A 183 32.07 22.06 7.71
C GLY A 183 32.96 20.90 7.24
N ILE A 184 32.54 19.65 7.41
CA ILE A 184 33.36 18.46 7.10
C ILE A 184 33.18 18.03 5.65
N LYS A 185 34.31 17.75 4.97
CA LYS A 185 34.35 17.27 3.58
C LYS A 185 34.72 15.77 3.50
N GLY A 186 34.64 15.22 2.30
CA GLY A 186 35.12 13.88 2.01
C GLY A 186 34.20 12.77 2.55
N ARG A 187 34.81 11.65 2.95
CA ARG A 187 34.11 10.44 3.38
C ARG A 187 33.25 10.63 4.65
N ILE A 188 33.75 11.49 5.57
CA ILE A 188 33.07 11.73 6.84
C ILE A 188 31.73 12.42 6.60
N ARG A 189 31.63 13.35 5.65
CA ARG A 189 30.38 14.02 5.26
C ARG A 189 29.33 13.00 4.79
N TRP A 190 29.72 12.07 3.92
CA TRP A 190 28.80 11.05 3.41
C TRP A 190 28.37 10.07 4.50
N ARG A 191 29.29 9.72 5.43
CA ARG A 191 28.96 8.91 6.60
C ARG A 191 27.93 9.62 7.48
N ASP A 192 28.14 10.90 7.77
CA ASP A 192 27.23 11.68 8.61
C ASP A 192 25.86 11.84 7.92
N LEU A 193 25.82 12.12 6.61
CA LEU A 193 24.58 12.15 5.85
C LEU A 193 23.83 10.83 5.96
N HIS A 194 24.50 9.69 5.79
CA HIS A 194 23.87 8.39 5.92
C HIS A 194 23.38 8.11 7.35
N ALA A 195 24.25 8.28 8.34
CA ALA A 195 23.97 7.88 9.72
C ALA A 195 22.95 8.80 10.41
N VAL A 196 23.10 10.11 10.29
CA VAL A 196 22.21 11.09 10.92
C VAL A 196 20.84 11.06 10.26
N THR A 197 20.78 11.09 8.92
CA THR A 197 19.51 10.97 8.21
C THR A 197 18.85 9.62 8.52
N GLY A 198 19.64 8.53 8.54
CA GLY A 198 19.13 7.19 8.84
C GLY A 198 18.47 7.07 10.21
N VAL A 199 19.02 7.68 11.24
CA VAL A 199 18.41 7.68 12.59
C VAL A 199 17.06 8.40 12.60
N TRP A 200 16.99 9.59 12.03
CA TRP A 200 15.74 10.34 11.97
C TRP A 200 14.69 9.65 11.11
N MET A 201 15.10 9.11 9.97
CA MET A 201 14.18 8.40 9.06
C MET A 201 13.74 7.03 9.59
N SER A 202 14.50 6.40 10.51
CA SER A 202 14.19 5.08 11.02
C SER A 202 12.81 5.01 11.70
N VAL A 203 12.41 6.06 12.44
CA VAL A 203 11.10 6.14 13.10
C VAL A 203 9.96 6.11 12.08
N PHE A 204 10.05 6.95 11.04
CA PHE A 204 9.05 7.00 9.98
C PHE A 204 9.06 5.73 9.13
N LEU A 205 10.24 5.18 8.89
CA LEU A 205 10.39 3.96 8.10
C LEU A 205 9.75 2.76 8.80
N VAL A 206 9.87 2.65 10.13
CA VAL A 206 9.12 1.64 10.91
C VAL A 206 7.61 1.83 10.74
N LEU A 207 7.12 3.07 10.83
CA LEU A 207 5.71 3.37 10.60
C LEU A 207 5.27 2.93 9.20
N PHE A 208 6.05 3.25 8.16
CA PHE A 208 5.74 2.88 6.79
C PHE A 208 5.76 1.36 6.57
N LEU A 209 6.73 0.66 7.16
CA LEU A 209 6.81 -0.80 7.07
C LEU A 209 5.61 -1.46 7.75
N VAL A 210 5.31 -1.09 8.99
CA VAL A 210 4.20 -1.68 9.74
C VAL A 210 2.85 -1.37 9.09
N SER A 211 2.64 -0.15 8.60
CA SER A 211 1.39 0.23 7.93
C SER A 211 1.23 -0.38 6.53
N GLY A 212 2.33 -0.81 5.90
CA GLY A 212 2.32 -1.49 4.61
C GLY A 212 2.08 -3.01 4.69
N LEU A 213 2.38 -3.64 5.83
CA LEU A 213 2.25 -5.09 6.02
C LEU A 213 0.84 -5.65 5.71
N PRO A 214 -0.28 -5.00 6.09
CA PRO A 214 -1.62 -5.51 5.79
C PRO A 214 -1.89 -5.71 4.29
N TRP A 215 -1.16 -5.03 3.42
CA TRP A 215 -1.31 -5.13 1.96
C TRP A 215 -0.33 -6.08 1.30
N SER A 216 0.57 -6.66 2.07
CA SER A 216 1.51 -7.63 1.55
C SER A 216 0.85 -9.01 1.38
N PHE A 217 1.43 -9.83 0.50
CA PHE A 217 0.82 -11.12 0.14
C PHE A 217 0.78 -12.09 1.33
N VAL A 218 1.88 -12.32 2.01
CA VAL A 218 1.94 -13.32 3.09
C VAL A 218 1.34 -12.77 4.38
N TRP A 219 1.73 -11.58 4.80
CA TRP A 219 1.21 -10.96 6.03
C TRP A 219 -0.26 -10.60 5.94
N GLY A 220 -0.71 -10.10 4.78
CA GLY A 220 -2.13 -9.80 4.54
C GLY A 220 -2.99 -11.06 4.71
N HIS A 221 -2.60 -12.19 4.10
CA HIS A 221 -3.31 -13.46 4.27
C HIS A 221 -3.24 -14.00 5.70
N ALA A 222 -2.09 -13.86 6.38
CA ALA A 222 -1.96 -14.25 7.77
C ALA A 222 -2.90 -13.44 8.68
N LEU A 223 -2.96 -12.12 8.47
CA LEU A 223 -3.88 -11.25 9.20
C LEU A 223 -5.34 -11.67 8.97
N GLN A 224 -5.74 -11.88 7.71
CA GLN A 224 -7.08 -12.38 7.37
C GLN A 224 -7.40 -13.69 8.07
N SER A 225 -6.44 -14.62 8.09
CA SER A 225 -6.64 -15.93 8.73
C SER A 225 -6.86 -15.79 10.24
N VAL A 226 -6.12 -14.89 10.90
CA VAL A 226 -6.29 -14.60 12.33
C VAL A 226 -7.64 -13.94 12.62
N GLU A 227 -8.06 -12.98 11.79
CA GLU A 227 -9.35 -12.32 11.93
C GLU A 227 -10.51 -13.28 11.71
N ASN A 228 -10.41 -14.17 10.70
CA ASN A 228 -11.38 -15.24 10.44
C ASN A 228 -11.50 -16.19 11.66
N ALA A 229 -10.36 -16.65 12.19
CA ALA A 229 -10.33 -17.54 13.35
C ALA A 229 -10.90 -16.86 14.61
N ALA A 230 -10.74 -15.54 14.74
CA ALA A 230 -11.29 -14.76 15.84
C ALA A 230 -12.80 -14.45 15.68
N GLY A 231 -13.44 -14.87 14.60
CA GLY A 231 -14.87 -14.58 14.31
C GLY A 231 -15.14 -13.09 14.12
N ARG A 232 -14.13 -12.29 13.78
CA ARG A 232 -14.21 -10.82 13.68
C ARG A 232 -14.44 -10.31 12.26
N LEU A 233 -14.39 -11.19 11.26
CA LEU A 233 -14.65 -10.80 9.88
C LEU A 233 -16.17 -10.67 9.65
N THR A 234 -16.66 -9.50 10.02
CA THR A 234 -17.98 -9.02 9.57
C THR A 234 -17.85 -7.88 8.57
N SER A 235 -16.64 -7.43 8.25
CA SER A 235 -16.41 -6.33 7.33
C SER A 235 -15.35 -6.70 6.29
N VAL A 236 -15.68 -6.47 5.02
CA VAL A 236 -14.72 -6.44 3.91
C VAL A 236 -13.54 -5.56 4.31
N MET A 237 -12.32 -6.04 4.08
CA MET A 237 -11.11 -5.26 4.34
C MET A 237 -11.16 -3.95 3.54
N ASP A 238 -11.34 -2.86 4.24
CA ASP A 238 -11.67 -1.54 3.70
C ASP A 238 -10.42 -0.72 3.32
N TRP A 239 -9.26 -1.36 3.27
CA TRP A 239 -7.99 -0.72 2.89
C TRP A 239 -7.60 -0.90 1.43
N GLU A 240 -8.31 -1.69 0.66
CA GLU A 240 -8.11 -1.73 -0.78
C GLU A 240 -8.58 -0.42 -1.40
N ILE A 241 -7.61 0.35 -1.91
CA ILE A 241 -7.89 1.61 -2.58
C ILE A 241 -8.57 1.31 -3.91
N GLY A 242 -9.78 1.87 -4.08
CA GLY A 242 -10.57 1.69 -5.28
C GLY A 242 -10.77 0.20 -5.60
N ALA A 243 -10.85 -0.65 -4.59
CA ALA A 243 -11.40 -1.98 -4.81
C ALA A 243 -12.73 -1.78 -5.52
N VAL A 244 -12.80 -2.25 -6.74
CA VAL A 244 -14.09 -2.44 -7.40
C VAL A 244 -14.90 -3.22 -6.38
N PRO A 245 -16.08 -2.74 -5.96
CA PRO A 245 -16.92 -3.52 -5.06
C PRO A 245 -16.97 -4.90 -5.65
N ALA A 246 -16.61 -5.94 -4.87
CA ALA A 246 -16.71 -7.30 -5.35
C ALA A 246 -18.08 -7.38 -5.98
N ALA A 247 -18.15 -7.54 -7.28
CA ALA A 247 -19.40 -7.60 -7.96
C ALA A 247 -20.13 -8.73 -7.25
N THR A 248 -21.22 -8.41 -6.58
CA THR A 248 -22.29 -9.37 -6.50
C THR A 248 -22.63 -9.58 -7.96
N VAL A 249 -21.91 -10.51 -8.60
CA VAL A 249 -22.12 -10.87 -9.99
C VAL A 249 -23.50 -11.41 -10.00
N ILE A 250 -24.41 -10.57 -10.46
CA ILE A 250 -25.75 -10.97 -10.83
C ILE A 250 -25.54 -11.79 -12.09
N ALA A 251 -25.11 -13.04 -11.89
CA ALA A 251 -24.73 -13.93 -12.96
C ALA A 251 -25.99 -14.59 -13.51
N GLY A 252 -26.34 -14.20 -14.68
CA GLY A 252 -27.25 -14.93 -15.55
C GLY A 252 -26.56 -15.67 -16.68
N HIS A 253 -25.31 -16.11 -16.56
CA HIS A 253 -24.74 -17.10 -17.48
C HIS A 253 -23.53 -17.79 -16.84
N PRO A 254 -23.33 -19.11 -17.03
CA PRO A 254 -22.13 -19.80 -16.58
C PRO A 254 -20.95 -19.34 -17.45
N VAL A 255 -20.09 -18.50 -16.89
CA VAL A 255 -18.83 -18.15 -17.51
C VAL A 255 -17.91 -19.36 -17.44
N GLY A 256 -17.53 -19.89 -18.61
CA GLY A 256 -16.54 -20.94 -18.73
C GLY A 256 -15.25 -20.52 -18.02
N GLN A 257 -14.69 -21.47 -17.27
CA GLN A 257 -13.47 -21.31 -16.51
C GLN A 257 -12.32 -20.81 -17.39
N SER A 258 -12.08 -19.51 -17.43
CA SER A 258 -10.84 -18.95 -17.94
C SER A 258 -9.82 -18.95 -16.79
N LYS A 259 -8.76 -19.76 -16.96
CA LYS A 259 -7.61 -19.85 -16.05
C LYS A 259 -6.74 -18.59 -16.11
N LYS A 260 -7.26 -17.47 -15.61
CA LYS A 260 -6.45 -16.33 -15.17
C LYS A 260 -7.06 -15.86 -13.86
N GLN A 261 -6.43 -16.27 -12.76
CA GLN A 261 -6.81 -15.79 -11.43
C GLN A 261 -6.69 -14.28 -11.40
N PRO A 262 -7.75 -13.54 -11.05
CA PRO A 262 -7.61 -12.14 -10.65
C PRO A 262 -6.80 -12.11 -9.36
N VAL A 263 -5.98 -11.08 -9.21
CA VAL A 263 -5.18 -10.80 -8.00
C VAL A 263 -6.12 -10.23 -6.92
N THR A 264 -7.09 -11.03 -6.53
CA THR A 264 -7.87 -10.85 -5.32
C THR A 264 -7.89 -12.20 -4.65
N ALA A 265 -6.97 -12.38 -3.69
CA ALA A 265 -6.93 -13.59 -2.90
C ALA A 265 -8.26 -13.77 -2.16
N GLY A 266 -8.93 -14.81 -2.56
CA GLY A 266 -9.83 -15.66 -1.82
C GLY A 266 -10.81 -15.03 -0.84
N MET A 267 -12.06 -14.87 -1.30
CA MET A 267 -13.23 -15.22 -0.50
C MET A 267 -14.19 -15.98 -1.40
N ASP A 268 -14.32 -17.28 -1.16
CA ASP A 268 -15.49 -18.03 -1.57
C ASP A 268 -16.68 -17.51 -0.78
N MET A 269 -17.36 -16.49 -1.31
CA MET A 269 -18.71 -16.14 -0.90
C MET A 269 -19.66 -16.98 -1.74
N PRO A 270 -20.71 -17.58 -1.15
CA PRO A 270 -21.71 -18.30 -1.92
C PRO A 270 -22.33 -17.36 -2.95
N ALA A 271 -22.32 -17.77 -4.21
CA ALA A 271 -22.92 -17.06 -5.32
C ALA A 271 -24.43 -16.92 -5.06
N VAL A 272 -24.86 -15.74 -4.64
CA VAL A 272 -26.28 -15.39 -4.65
C VAL A 272 -26.62 -14.95 -6.07
N SER A 273 -27.17 -15.88 -6.84
CA SER A 273 -27.72 -15.61 -8.16
C SER A 273 -29.02 -14.82 -8.03
N THR A 274 -28.95 -13.49 -8.19
CA THR A 274 -30.13 -12.68 -8.42
C THR A 274 -30.10 -12.13 -9.86
N PRO A 275 -31.21 -12.12 -10.61
CA PRO A 275 -31.24 -11.60 -11.96
C PRO A 275 -30.95 -10.08 -11.98
N PHE A 276 -30.59 -9.56 -13.16
CA PHE A 276 -30.32 -8.14 -13.40
C PHE A 276 -31.29 -7.25 -12.62
N PRO A 277 -30.82 -6.09 -12.09
CA PRO A 277 -31.74 -5.15 -11.50
C PRO A 277 -32.81 -4.82 -12.55
N GLU A 278 -34.05 -5.13 -12.23
CA GLU A 278 -35.15 -4.71 -13.05
C GLU A 278 -35.05 -3.21 -13.29
N GLU A 279 -35.48 -2.74 -14.46
CA GLU A 279 -35.49 -1.31 -14.82
C GLU A 279 -36.00 -0.40 -13.70
N ASN A 280 -36.91 -0.92 -12.90
CA ASN A 280 -37.49 -0.27 -11.71
C ASN A 280 -36.47 -0.01 -10.57
N LEU A 281 -35.42 -0.80 -10.44
CA LEU A 281 -34.38 -0.60 -9.40
C LEU A 281 -33.40 0.49 -9.78
N LEU A 282 -33.00 0.59 -11.04
CA LEU A 282 -32.17 1.69 -11.53
C LEU A 282 -32.89 3.03 -11.47
N SER A 283 -34.23 3.05 -11.64
CA SER A 283 -35.01 4.29 -11.49
C SER A 283 -34.95 4.91 -10.10
N SER A 284 -34.64 4.12 -9.06
CA SER A 284 -34.46 4.61 -7.69
C SER A 284 -33.12 5.31 -7.48
N LEU A 285 -32.14 5.16 -8.41
CA LEU A 285 -30.80 5.76 -8.28
C LEU A 285 -30.86 7.29 -8.17
N ASP A 286 -31.77 7.95 -8.89
CA ASP A 286 -31.93 9.40 -8.84
C ASP A 286 -32.29 9.87 -7.43
N THR A 287 -33.19 9.15 -6.73
CA THR A 287 -33.57 9.41 -5.33
C THR A 287 -32.41 9.13 -4.37
N VAL A 288 -31.73 8.00 -4.56
CA VAL A 288 -30.56 7.64 -3.73
C VAL A 288 -29.44 8.65 -3.87
N VAL A 289 -29.17 9.15 -5.09
CA VAL A 289 -28.17 10.20 -5.32
C VAL A 289 -28.56 11.52 -4.65
N GLN A 290 -29.84 11.88 -4.63
CA GLN A 290 -30.29 13.05 -3.87
C GLN A 290 -30.03 12.87 -2.37
N THR A 291 -30.40 11.72 -1.81
CA THR A 291 -30.09 11.40 -0.41
C THR A 291 -28.57 11.42 -0.18
N ALA A 292 -27.76 10.79 -1.04
CA ALA A 292 -26.30 10.77 -0.90
C ALA A 292 -25.68 12.18 -0.84
N ARG A 293 -26.23 13.13 -1.58
CA ARG A 293 -25.78 14.54 -1.54
C ARG A 293 -26.07 15.21 -0.20
N THR A 294 -27.19 14.90 0.44
CA THR A 294 -27.53 15.46 1.76
C THR A 294 -26.65 14.91 2.88
N LEU A 295 -26.07 13.70 2.67
CA LEU A 295 -25.19 13.06 3.67
C LEU A 295 -23.82 13.74 3.78
N ALA A 296 -23.44 14.57 2.81
CA ALA A 296 -22.17 15.33 2.77
C ALA A 296 -20.93 14.48 3.10
N LEU A 297 -20.87 13.25 2.60
CA LEU A 297 -19.75 12.35 2.83
C LEU A 297 -18.47 12.85 2.12
N PRO A 298 -17.27 12.63 2.70
CA PRO A 298 -16.01 12.98 2.04
C PRO A 298 -15.84 12.22 0.71
N ALA A 299 -15.48 12.96 -0.33
CA ALA A 299 -15.25 12.40 -1.67
C ALA A 299 -13.98 11.51 -1.74
N PRO A 300 -13.95 10.57 -2.72
CA PRO A 300 -15.02 10.18 -3.61
C PRO A 300 -16.12 9.39 -2.89
N VAL A 301 -17.36 9.56 -3.32
CA VAL A 301 -18.52 8.83 -2.79
C VAL A 301 -18.98 7.83 -3.82
N ILE A 302 -19.00 6.56 -3.46
CA ILE A 302 -19.34 5.44 -4.32
C ILE A 302 -20.70 4.90 -3.91
N ILE A 303 -21.59 4.76 -4.88
CA ILE A 303 -22.95 4.23 -4.70
C ILE A 303 -23.00 2.88 -5.40
N THR A 304 -23.29 1.83 -4.63
CA THR A 304 -23.41 0.46 -5.11
C THR A 304 -24.77 -0.09 -4.76
N MET A 305 -25.21 -1.12 -5.48
CA MET A 305 -26.46 -1.80 -5.20
C MET A 305 -26.20 -3.26 -4.80
N SER A 306 -26.92 -3.74 -3.80
CA SER A 306 -26.89 -5.15 -3.38
C SER A 306 -28.29 -5.62 -3.06
N GLY A 307 -28.85 -6.48 -3.91
CA GLY A 307 -30.24 -6.87 -3.86
C GLY A 307 -31.16 -5.65 -4.04
N SER A 308 -32.05 -5.40 -3.09
CA SER A 308 -33.00 -4.28 -3.11
C SER A 308 -32.53 -3.03 -2.37
N VAL A 309 -31.32 -3.01 -1.86
CA VAL A 309 -30.76 -1.90 -1.07
C VAL A 309 -29.55 -1.26 -1.73
N TRP A 310 -29.38 0.02 -1.49
CA TRP A 310 -28.25 0.79 -1.95
C TRP A 310 -27.26 1.04 -0.83
N THR A 311 -25.97 1.04 -1.15
CA THR A 311 -24.91 1.42 -0.23
C THR A 311 -24.23 2.66 -0.75
N VAL A 312 -24.24 3.73 0.04
CA VAL A 312 -23.54 4.99 -0.19
C VAL A 312 -22.30 5.00 0.70
N ARG A 313 -21.13 4.96 0.11
CA ARG A 313 -19.85 4.84 0.84
C ARG A 313 -18.88 5.95 0.44
N SER A 314 -18.25 6.57 1.44
CA SER A 314 -17.06 7.40 1.20
C SER A 314 -15.85 6.50 0.99
N ASP A 315 -15.13 6.70 -0.09
CA ASP A 315 -13.87 5.99 -0.41
C ASP A 315 -12.65 6.91 -0.30
N THR A 316 -12.76 7.94 0.54
CA THR A 316 -11.66 8.87 0.80
C THR A 316 -10.39 8.14 1.27
N GLN A 317 -9.21 8.61 0.84
CA GLN A 317 -7.93 8.08 1.32
C GLN A 317 -7.71 8.35 2.82
N ASN A 318 -8.36 9.38 3.38
CA ASN A 318 -8.39 9.61 4.82
C ASN A 318 -9.37 8.63 5.49
N ARG A 319 -8.93 7.39 5.73
CA ARG A 319 -9.76 6.29 6.23
C ARG A 319 -10.54 6.59 7.51
N PRO A 320 -10.02 7.32 8.50
CA PRO A 320 -10.81 7.79 9.65
C PRO A 320 -12.09 8.52 9.31
N LEU A 321 -12.19 9.11 8.12
CA LEU A 321 -13.37 9.83 7.63
C LEU A 321 -14.31 8.96 6.78
N ARG A 322 -13.98 7.67 6.57
CA ARG A 322 -14.82 6.75 5.79
C ARG A 322 -16.08 6.38 6.56
N GLU A 323 -17.20 6.46 5.86
CA GLU A 323 -18.51 6.02 6.33
C GLU A 323 -19.19 5.22 5.24
N SER A 324 -20.03 4.28 5.64
CA SER A 324 -20.90 3.50 4.76
C SER A 324 -22.32 3.56 5.28
N ILE A 325 -23.25 3.90 4.41
CA ILE A 325 -24.66 4.12 4.75
C ILE A 325 -25.49 3.26 3.81
N THR A 326 -26.36 2.41 4.38
CA THR A 326 -27.32 1.64 3.62
C THR A 326 -28.61 2.44 3.48
N VAL A 327 -29.09 2.52 2.26
CA VAL A 327 -30.26 3.33 1.87
C VAL A 327 -31.25 2.45 1.10
N THR A 328 -32.54 2.62 1.37
CA THR A 328 -33.61 1.98 0.60
C THR A 328 -33.81 2.66 -0.76
N SER A 329 -34.57 2.03 -1.64
CA SER A 329 -34.89 2.58 -2.97
C SER A 329 -35.67 3.90 -2.93
N ASP A 330 -36.38 4.19 -1.85
CA ASP A 330 -37.10 5.44 -1.59
C ASP A 330 -36.25 6.50 -0.86
N GLY A 331 -34.96 6.22 -0.64
CA GLY A 331 -34.01 7.19 -0.08
C GLY A 331 -33.92 7.19 1.44
N HIS A 332 -34.60 6.30 2.16
CA HIS A 332 -34.50 6.23 3.62
C HIS A 332 -33.22 5.54 4.07
N THR A 333 -32.54 6.11 5.06
CA THR A 333 -31.34 5.51 5.67
C THR A 333 -31.73 4.36 6.61
N ILE A 334 -31.19 3.16 6.34
CA ILE A 334 -31.41 1.96 7.17
C ILE A 334 -30.33 1.85 8.25
N THR A 335 -29.04 1.92 7.84
CA THR A 335 -27.90 1.77 8.74
C THR A 335 -26.81 2.78 8.40
N ARG A 336 -26.01 3.14 9.41
CA ARG A 336 -24.82 3.98 9.25
C ARG A 336 -23.66 3.32 9.97
N ALA A 337 -22.65 2.89 9.22
CA ALA A 337 -21.40 2.35 9.72
C ALA A 337 -20.30 3.42 9.62
N THR A 338 -19.71 3.78 10.77
CA THR A 338 -18.64 4.76 10.84
C THR A 338 -17.32 4.10 11.21
N PHE A 339 -16.21 4.72 10.85
CA PHE A 339 -14.88 4.26 11.22
C PHE A 339 -14.71 4.06 12.74
N ALA A 340 -15.33 4.90 13.56
CA ALA A 340 -15.24 4.81 15.04
C ALA A 340 -15.84 3.51 15.60
N ARG A 341 -16.76 2.85 14.87
CA ARG A 341 -17.39 1.59 15.28
C ARG A 341 -16.58 0.35 14.88
N LYS A 342 -15.52 0.51 14.10
CA LYS A 342 -14.61 -0.59 13.73
C LYS A 342 -13.81 -1.09 14.93
N GLY A 343 -13.31 -2.31 14.84
CA GLY A 343 -12.42 -2.91 15.83
C GLY A 343 -11.16 -2.07 16.06
N LEU A 344 -10.51 -2.24 17.21
CA LEU A 344 -9.31 -1.48 17.57
C LEU A 344 -8.19 -1.69 16.54
N ILE A 345 -7.99 -2.92 16.09
CA ILE A 345 -6.95 -3.29 15.10
C ILE A 345 -7.22 -2.57 13.79
N ASP A 346 -8.45 -2.63 13.27
CA ASP A 346 -8.85 -1.96 12.03
C ASP A 346 -8.63 -0.44 12.09
N ARG A 347 -8.93 0.15 13.26
CA ARG A 347 -8.69 1.59 13.46
C ARG A 347 -7.20 1.93 13.46
N ILE A 348 -6.37 1.13 14.13
CA ILE A 348 -4.92 1.33 14.13
C ILE A 348 -4.37 1.21 12.71
N ILE A 349 -4.78 0.18 11.97
CA ILE A 349 -4.41 -0.01 10.57
C ILE A 349 -4.88 1.19 9.74
N GLY A 350 -6.14 1.59 9.85
CA GLY A 350 -6.69 2.70 9.10
C GLY A 350 -5.99 4.03 9.35
N TYR A 351 -5.62 4.35 10.59
CA TYR A 351 -4.79 5.52 10.91
C TYR A 351 -3.38 5.39 10.32
N GLY A 352 -2.74 4.23 10.48
CA GLY A 352 -1.41 3.98 9.95
C GLY A 352 -1.34 4.14 8.43
N VAL A 353 -2.32 3.59 7.74
CA VAL A 353 -2.42 3.69 6.29
C VAL A 353 -2.69 5.12 5.82
N ALA A 354 -3.63 5.84 6.44
CA ALA A 354 -3.91 7.24 6.11
C ALA A 354 -2.68 8.14 6.34
N ALA A 355 -1.90 7.87 7.39
CA ALA A 355 -0.63 8.55 7.65
C ALA A 355 0.44 8.22 6.59
N HIS A 356 0.56 6.93 6.22
CA HIS A 356 1.48 6.46 5.18
C HIS A 356 1.19 7.11 3.82
N GLU A 357 -0.07 7.18 3.43
CA GLU A 357 -0.51 7.81 2.17
C GLU A 357 -0.48 9.35 2.22
N GLY A 358 -0.12 9.95 3.35
CA GLY A 358 -0.05 11.40 3.50
C GLY A 358 -1.40 12.10 3.56
N GLN A 359 -2.48 11.38 3.94
CA GLN A 359 -3.84 11.91 3.90
C GLN A 359 -4.46 12.17 5.29
N LEU A 360 -3.84 11.65 6.37
CA LEU A 360 -4.40 11.74 7.72
C LEU A 360 -4.56 13.19 8.19
N PHE A 361 -3.55 14.03 7.95
CA PHE A 361 -3.52 15.46 8.34
C PHE A 361 -3.48 16.39 7.12
N GLY A 362 -3.99 15.94 5.98
CA GLY A 362 -4.01 16.70 4.73
C GLY A 362 -2.60 17.07 4.25
N TRP A 363 -2.43 18.30 3.73
CA TRP A 363 -1.18 18.76 3.14
C TRP A 363 0.03 18.72 4.10
N VAL A 364 -0.19 18.87 5.41
CA VAL A 364 0.87 18.79 6.43
C VAL A 364 1.48 17.38 6.42
N ASN A 365 0.65 16.35 6.36
CA ASN A 365 1.12 14.97 6.27
C ASN A 365 1.85 14.70 4.94
N GLN A 366 1.37 15.27 3.83
CA GLN A 366 2.06 15.17 2.55
C GLN A 366 3.48 15.77 2.62
N VAL A 367 3.64 16.95 3.24
CA VAL A 367 4.94 17.59 3.42
C VAL A 367 5.86 16.75 4.31
N ILE A 368 5.35 16.22 5.43
CA ILE A 368 6.13 15.32 6.30
C ILE A 368 6.61 14.10 5.52
N ASN A 369 5.71 13.42 4.81
CA ASN A 369 6.07 12.25 4.03
C ASN A 369 7.04 12.58 2.88
N LEU A 370 6.90 13.75 2.25
CA LEU A 370 7.86 14.22 1.23
C LEU A 370 9.26 14.43 1.82
N VAL A 371 9.37 14.99 3.02
CA VAL A 371 10.64 15.11 3.74
C VAL A 371 11.22 13.73 4.04
N VAL A 372 10.39 12.77 4.45
CA VAL A 372 10.84 11.40 4.74
C VAL A 372 11.37 10.71 3.48
N VAL A 373 10.62 10.71 2.38
CA VAL A 373 11.08 10.05 1.13
C VAL A 373 12.33 10.73 0.57
N THR A 374 12.44 12.06 0.68
CA THR A 374 13.66 12.82 0.32
C THR A 374 14.83 12.40 1.20
N GLY A 375 14.61 12.28 2.52
CA GLY A 375 15.61 11.79 3.46
C GLY A 375 16.09 10.37 3.13
N LEU A 376 15.17 9.46 2.76
CA LEU A 376 15.51 8.10 2.34
C LEU A 376 16.35 8.09 1.04
N LEU A 377 16.04 8.95 0.08
CA LEU A 377 16.82 9.10 -1.15
C LEU A 377 18.23 9.66 -0.86
N VAL A 378 18.34 10.66 0.00
CA VAL A 378 19.63 11.22 0.44
C VAL A 378 20.46 10.15 1.16
N MET A 379 19.83 9.40 2.08
CA MET A 379 20.49 8.30 2.81
C MET A 379 20.98 7.20 1.87
N SER A 380 20.15 6.79 0.91
CA SER A 380 20.48 5.77 -0.10
C SER A 380 21.62 6.24 -1.02
N SER A 381 21.57 7.49 -1.48
CA SER A 381 22.61 8.09 -2.28
C SER A 381 23.95 8.17 -1.52
N ALA A 382 23.90 8.57 -0.25
CA ALA A 382 25.10 8.63 0.61
C ALA A 382 25.69 7.22 0.83
N ALA A 383 24.83 6.19 1.04
CA ALA A 383 25.27 4.80 1.16
C ALA A 383 25.95 4.30 -0.13
N THR A 384 25.36 4.59 -1.29
CA THR A 384 25.94 4.27 -2.61
C THR A 384 27.32 4.90 -2.80
N ILE A 385 27.44 6.18 -2.50
CA ILE A 385 28.73 6.89 -2.62
C ILE A 385 29.77 6.31 -1.66
N LEU A 386 29.39 6.01 -0.41
CA LEU A 386 30.28 5.37 0.56
C LEU A 386 30.74 4.00 0.08
N TRP A 387 29.84 3.22 -0.48
CA TRP A 387 30.15 1.91 -1.04
C TRP A 387 31.11 2.02 -2.23
N LEU A 388 30.80 2.85 -3.22
CA LEU A 388 31.64 3.04 -4.41
C LEU A 388 33.04 3.54 -4.06
N LYS A 389 33.17 4.46 -3.08
CA LYS A 389 34.48 4.96 -2.61
C LYS A 389 35.28 3.92 -1.81
N ARG A 390 34.67 2.87 -1.31
CA ARG A 390 35.34 1.83 -0.51
C ARG A 390 35.56 0.54 -1.28
N LYS A 391 34.73 0.27 -2.30
CA LYS A 391 34.76 -0.96 -3.06
C LYS A 391 36.12 -1.18 -3.73
N PRO A 392 36.87 -2.27 -3.43
CA PRO A 392 38.04 -2.65 -4.17
C PRO A 392 37.68 -3.06 -5.60
N THR A 393 38.65 -2.90 -6.53
CA THR A 393 38.49 -3.36 -7.91
C THR A 393 38.23 -4.87 -7.91
N GLY A 394 37.20 -5.35 -8.63
CA GLY A 394 36.88 -6.77 -8.79
C GLY A 394 36.15 -7.42 -7.62
N SER A 395 35.80 -6.67 -6.55
CA SER A 395 35.04 -7.24 -5.43
C SER A 395 33.85 -6.38 -5.01
N LEU A 396 32.87 -6.97 -4.30
CA LEU A 396 31.75 -6.22 -3.72
C LEU A 396 32.15 -5.36 -2.52
N GLY A 397 33.37 -5.55 -1.99
CA GLY A 397 33.85 -4.82 -0.83
C GLY A 397 33.13 -5.17 0.48
N ALA A 398 32.59 -6.40 0.57
CA ALA A 398 31.97 -6.86 1.81
C ALA A 398 33.02 -6.90 2.94
N PRO A 399 32.65 -6.53 4.19
CA PRO A 399 33.52 -6.70 5.33
C PRO A 399 33.96 -8.15 5.47
N PRO A 400 35.25 -8.44 5.72
CA PRO A 400 35.70 -9.81 5.90
C PRO A 400 35.01 -10.45 7.10
N ALA A 401 34.75 -11.76 7.01
CA ALA A 401 34.21 -12.50 8.15
C ALA A 401 35.22 -12.48 9.29
N ALA A 402 34.73 -12.35 10.52
CA ALA A 402 35.58 -12.53 11.70
C ALA A 402 35.98 -14.02 11.80
N HIS A 403 37.24 -14.30 12.17
CA HIS A 403 37.75 -15.66 12.35
C HIS A 403 36.95 -16.46 13.38
N SER A 404 36.33 -15.77 14.36
CA SER A 404 35.37 -16.32 15.31
C SER A 404 34.17 -15.40 15.35
N GLN A 405 33.10 -15.77 14.63
CA GLN A 405 31.86 -15.02 14.62
C GLN A 405 31.12 -15.25 15.94
N LYS A 406 31.08 -14.25 16.79
CA LYS A 406 30.30 -14.30 18.03
C LYS A 406 28.92 -13.70 17.72
N TYR A 407 27.94 -14.57 17.51
CA TYR A 407 26.55 -14.14 17.22
C TYR A 407 25.84 -13.63 18.46
N GLY A 408 26.25 -14.05 19.67
CA GLY A 408 25.60 -13.75 20.92
C GLY A 408 24.18 -14.35 21.03
N ILE A 409 23.79 -14.80 22.21
CA ILE A 409 22.49 -15.47 22.41
C ILE A 409 21.30 -14.56 22.10
N LEU A 410 21.40 -13.27 22.44
CA LEU A 410 20.36 -12.28 22.14
C LEU A 410 20.28 -11.96 20.64
N GLY A 411 21.42 -11.98 19.94
CA GLY A 411 21.45 -11.82 18.49
C GLY A 411 20.76 -12.98 17.78
N VAL A 412 21.04 -14.22 18.21
CA VAL A 412 20.37 -15.41 17.66
C VAL A 412 18.88 -15.39 18.00
N ALA A 413 18.51 -15.08 19.24
CA ALA A 413 17.11 -14.97 19.64
C ALA A 413 16.35 -13.90 18.83
N ALA A 414 16.96 -12.73 18.62
CA ALA A 414 16.37 -11.69 17.79
C ALA A 414 16.16 -12.14 16.35
N LEU A 415 17.13 -12.83 15.73
CA LEU A 415 17.00 -13.38 14.37
C LEU A 415 15.89 -14.45 14.31
N VAL A 416 15.78 -15.32 15.30
CA VAL A 416 14.71 -16.33 15.38
C VAL A 416 13.35 -15.67 15.52
N ILE A 417 13.22 -14.71 16.43
CA ILE A 417 11.96 -13.97 16.62
C ILE A 417 11.58 -13.22 15.36
N LEU A 418 12.51 -12.52 14.71
CA LEU A 418 12.26 -11.83 13.45
C LEU A 418 11.91 -12.82 12.33
N GLY A 419 12.56 -13.97 12.26
CA GLY A 419 12.24 -15.00 11.27
C GLY A 419 10.88 -15.67 11.48
N LEU A 420 10.39 -15.73 12.72
CA LEU A 420 9.04 -16.21 13.03
C LEU A 420 7.97 -15.15 12.76
N LEU A 421 8.27 -13.89 13.06
CA LEU A 421 7.37 -12.77 12.81
C LEU A 421 7.30 -12.39 11.34
N LEU A 422 8.37 -12.64 10.58
CA LEU A 422 8.52 -12.29 9.17
C LEU A 422 8.91 -13.58 8.40
N PRO A 423 7.92 -14.37 7.96
CA PRO A 423 8.16 -15.70 7.38
C PRO A 423 9.15 -15.71 6.21
N GLU A 424 9.12 -14.67 5.37
CA GLU A 424 10.04 -14.51 4.22
C GLU A 424 11.49 -14.32 4.70
N LEU A 425 11.69 -13.59 5.80
CA LEU A 425 13.01 -13.43 6.40
C LEU A 425 13.50 -14.75 6.99
N GLY A 426 12.61 -15.50 7.65
CA GLY A 426 12.89 -16.84 8.14
C GLY A 426 13.29 -17.79 7.02
N ALA A 427 12.54 -17.82 5.93
CA ALA A 427 12.85 -18.60 4.73
C ALA A 427 14.20 -18.19 4.12
N ALA A 428 14.47 -16.87 3.99
CA ALA A 428 15.74 -16.36 3.50
C ALA A 428 16.92 -16.79 4.39
N PHE A 429 16.79 -16.77 5.71
CA PHE A 429 17.82 -17.28 6.62
C PHE A 429 18.07 -18.77 6.43
N LEU A 430 17.02 -19.59 6.29
CA LEU A 430 17.16 -21.02 6.04
C LEU A 430 17.90 -21.29 4.72
N VAL A 431 17.52 -20.60 3.65
CA VAL A 431 18.20 -20.71 2.34
C VAL A 431 19.67 -20.33 2.46
N LEU A 432 20.01 -19.23 3.13
CA LEU A 432 21.39 -18.79 3.34
C LEU A 432 22.21 -19.79 4.17
N ILE A 433 21.62 -20.38 5.21
CA ILE A 433 22.27 -21.40 6.04
C ILE A 433 22.53 -22.67 5.20
N LEU A 434 21.56 -23.13 4.43
CA LEU A 434 21.69 -24.31 3.56
C LEU A 434 22.72 -24.07 2.47
N ALA A 435 22.66 -22.93 1.78
CA ALA A 435 23.64 -22.55 0.76
C ALA A 435 25.07 -22.55 1.32
N ASN A 436 25.28 -21.93 2.48
CA ASN A 436 26.58 -21.89 3.13
C ASN A 436 27.09 -23.31 3.49
N ARG A 437 26.21 -24.21 3.94
CA ARG A 437 26.58 -25.62 4.21
C ARG A 437 26.96 -26.39 2.95
N VAL A 438 26.26 -26.17 1.85
CA VAL A 438 26.53 -26.77 0.56
C VAL A 438 27.87 -26.28 0.00
N PHE A 439 28.09 -24.94 0.01
CA PHE A 439 29.37 -24.38 -0.45
C PHE A 439 30.57 -24.85 0.39
N ALA A 440 30.43 -24.97 1.72
CA ALA A 440 31.46 -25.46 2.59
C ALA A 440 31.80 -26.94 2.33
N LYS A 441 30.83 -27.75 1.86
CA LYS A 441 31.07 -29.16 1.46
C LYS A 441 31.72 -29.29 0.08
N LEU A 442 31.41 -28.36 -0.84
CA LEU A 442 31.96 -28.38 -2.21
C LEU A 442 33.38 -27.80 -2.30
N HIS A 443 33.78 -26.96 -1.34
CA HIS A 443 35.10 -26.36 -1.25
C HIS A 443 35.67 -26.59 0.16
N PRO A 444 36.04 -27.84 0.53
CA PRO A 444 36.77 -28.09 1.76
C PRO A 444 38.14 -27.37 1.66
N LEU A 445 38.39 -26.46 2.63
CA LEU A 445 39.69 -25.77 2.79
C LEU A 445 40.76 -26.74 3.22
#